data_007aa9ab69f3b1b038a2ed8446f6636c
#
_entry.id   007aa9ab69f3b1b038a2ed8446f6636c
#
_cell.length_a   1.000
_cell.length_b   1.000
_cell.length_c   1.000
_cell.angle_alpha   90.00
_cell.angle_beta   90.00
_cell.angle_gamma   90.00
#
_symmetry.space_group_name_H-M   'P 1'
#
loop_
_entity.id
_entity.type
_entity.pdbx_description
1 polymer ?
#
loop_
_entity_poly.entity_id
_entity_poly.type
_entity_poly.pdbx_seq_one_letter_code
_entity_poly.pdbx_strand_id
1 'polypeptide(L)'
;MSPAAAPAAAATAATVAPATATTVAAPSAFDLVADRARAGSYGPDPAGLRIALAFTTAQAVRHAGRAQGYRNEVLSLRLDAAVGSCAVEPGELPAGALDDCVGARVDELLDHPLAAVRVAALDAYLGHCRPHTSARGARTLTLPAGSSLEKSRARAAAVVRLLPLAEVRRVLVVGVVNSLLEQLRSSGAEYLPCDLKGGVTEWGEPVHADALARLDDCDAILASGMTLGNGTLDPLLAHARTTGKPLVLFAQTGSAVLPRLLGDGVSAVSAEPYPFFWLDGGPTDLHLYGGGAR
;
A
#
# COMPACT_ATOMS: atom_id res chain seq x y z
N MET A 1 -69.12 -27.26 51.72
CA MET A 1 -68.92 -27.70 50.32
C MET A 1 -68.68 -26.47 49.50
N SER A 2 -67.46 -26.22 49.14
CA SER A 2 -67.03 -25.07 48.35
C SER A 2 -66.39 -25.58 47.04
N PRO A 3 -66.72 -25.07 45.85
CA PRO A 3 -66.15 -25.56 44.61
C PRO A 3 -64.82 -24.89 44.34
N ALA A 4 -63.90 -25.71 43.83
CA ALA A 4 -62.55 -25.35 43.42
C ALA A 4 -62.53 -24.49 42.19
N ALA A 5 -61.67 -23.45 42.19
CA ALA A 5 -61.37 -22.61 41.02
C ALA A 5 -60.34 -23.28 40.14
N ALA A 6 -60.56 -23.27 38.81
CA ALA A 6 -59.67 -23.74 37.80
C ALA A 6 -58.56 -22.68 37.51
N PRO A 7 -57.32 -23.10 37.17
CA PRO A 7 -56.25 -22.15 36.88
C PRO A 7 -56.35 -21.62 35.42
N ALA A 8 -56.13 -20.31 35.28
CA ALA A 8 -56.06 -19.62 33.98
C ALA A 8 -54.75 -19.97 33.27
N ALA A 9 -54.82 -20.31 31.97
CA ALA A 9 -53.68 -20.55 31.09
C ALA A 9 -53.02 -19.21 30.71
N ALA A 10 -51.75 -19.07 31.06
CA ALA A 10 -50.94 -17.93 30.61
C ALA A 10 -50.46 -18.16 29.18
N ALA A 11 -50.85 -17.26 28.25
CA ALA A 11 -50.35 -17.23 26.89
C ALA A 11 -48.94 -16.66 26.85
N THR A 12 -47.98 -17.50 26.50
CA THR A 12 -46.60 -17.08 26.29
C THR A 12 -46.47 -16.39 24.95
N ALA A 13 -46.28 -15.06 24.95
CA ALA A 13 -45.96 -14.32 23.76
C ALA A 13 -44.48 -14.61 23.34
N ALA A 14 -44.29 -15.24 22.20
CA ALA A 14 -42.96 -15.44 21.60
C ALA A 14 -42.42 -14.10 21.08
N THR A 15 -41.39 -13.58 21.75
CA THR A 15 -40.65 -12.40 21.32
C THR A 15 -39.78 -12.80 20.14
N VAL A 16 -40.11 -12.36 18.94
CA VAL A 16 -39.29 -12.49 17.74
C VAL A 16 -38.12 -11.52 17.89
N ALA A 17 -36.91 -12.06 18.05
CA ALA A 17 -35.68 -11.26 18.05
C ALA A 17 -35.48 -10.61 16.67
N PRO A 18 -35.07 -9.32 16.59
CA PRO A 18 -34.83 -8.67 15.33
C PRO A 18 -33.64 -9.36 14.63
N ALA A 19 -33.80 -9.71 13.35
CA ALA A 19 -32.76 -10.21 12.50
C ALA A 19 -31.65 -9.15 12.42
N THR A 20 -30.47 -9.47 12.92
CA THR A 20 -29.26 -8.66 12.75
C THR A 20 -28.96 -8.59 11.25
N ALA A 21 -29.20 -7.43 10.64
CA ALA A 21 -28.77 -7.16 9.29
C ALA A 21 -27.24 -7.25 9.26
N THR A 22 -26.70 -8.28 8.63
CA THR A 22 -25.27 -8.38 8.36
C THR A 22 -24.94 -7.27 7.36
N THR A 23 -24.39 -6.18 7.87
CA THR A 23 -23.87 -5.10 7.02
C THR A 23 -22.70 -5.69 6.25
N VAL A 24 -22.87 -5.95 4.96
CA VAL A 24 -21.77 -6.35 4.06
C VAL A 24 -20.81 -5.15 4.03
N ALA A 25 -19.60 -5.33 4.52
CA ALA A 25 -18.58 -4.29 4.46
C ALA A 25 -18.34 -3.89 2.99
N ALA A 26 -18.13 -2.62 2.73
CA ALA A 26 -17.79 -2.16 1.38
C ALA A 26 -16.49 -2.85 0.92
N PRO A 27 -16.39 -3.22 -0.39
CA PRO A 27 -15.19 -3.86 -0.90
C PRO A 27 -13.96 -2.96 -0.72
N SER A 28 -12.83 -3.57 -0.36
CA SER A 28 -11.57 -2.84 -0.20
C SER A 28 -11.05 -2.29 -1.54
N ALA A 29 -10.14 -1.33 -1.49
CA ALA A 29 -9.48 -0.83 -2.71
C ALA A 29 -8.76 -1.95 -3.48
N PHE A 30 -8.19 -2.92 -2.77
CA PHE A 30 -7.61 -4.12 -3.39
C PHE A 30 -8.69 -4.92 -4.14
N ASP A 31 -9.82 -5.24 -3.48
CA ASP A 31 -10.89 -6.05 -4.07
C ASP A 31 -11.47 -5.38 -5.32
N LEU A 32 -11.69 -4.07 -5.29
CA LEU A 32 -12.17 -3.31 -6.45
C LEU A 32 -11.24 -3.42 -7.67
N VAL A 33 -9.92 -3.40 -7.45
CA VAL A 33 -8.96 -3.55 -8.55
C VAL A 33 -8.86 -5.01 -8.99
N ALA A 34 -8.91 -5.98 -8.07
CA ALA A 34 -8.88 -7.40 -8.37
C ALA A 34 -10.13 -7.83 -9.16
N ASP A 35 -11.32 -7.35 -8.81
CA ASP A 35 -12.56 -7.65 -9.53
C ASP A 35 -12.54 -7.09 -10.95
N ARG A 36 -11.99 -5.89 -11.15
CA ARG A 36 -11.78 -5.35 -12.50
C ARG A 36 -10.77 -6.16 -13.31
N ALA A 37 -9.75 -6.73 -12.65
CA ALA A 37 -8.81 -7.64 -13.30
C ALA A 37 -9.52 -8.93 -13.77
N ARG A 38 -10.33 -9.55 -12.92
CA ARG A 38 -11.14 -10.73 -13.26
C ARG A 38 -12.16 -10.44 -14.35
N ALA A 39 -12.72 -9.24 -14.38
CA ALA A 39 -13.63 -8.78 -15.44
C ALA A 39 -12.92 -8.42 -16.76
N GLY A 40 -11.61 -8.65 -16.90
CA GLY A 40 -10.85 -8.38 -18.13
C GLY A 40 -10.60 -6.90 -18.43
N SER A 41 -10.83 -5.99 -17.46
CA SER A 41 -10.71 -4.54 -17.68
C SER A 41 -9.26 -4.10 -17.97
N TYR A 42 -8.27 -4.90 -17.61
CA TYR A 42 -6.86 -4.54 -17.75
C TYR A 42 -6.13 -5.36 -18.82
N GLY A 43 -6.60 -6.57 -19.15
CA GLY A 43 -5.92 -7.46 -20.09
C GLY A 43 -6.55 -8.84 -20.15
N PRO A 44 -5.78 -9.88 -20.48
CA PRO A 44 -6.28 -11.25 -20.56
C PRO A 44 -6.76 -11.73 -19.19
N ASP A 45 -7.59 -12.79 -19.21
CA ASP A 45 -8.12 -13.42 -18.01
C ASP A 45 -6.97 -13.90 -17.09
N PRO A 46 -6.94 -13.46 -15.82
CA PRO A 46 -5.96 -13.95 -14.83
C PRO A 46 -5.89 -15.48 -14.71
N ALA A 47 -7.00 -16.20 -14.97
CA ALA A 47 -7.05 -17.65 -14.93
C ALA A 47 -6.17 -18.32 -16.02
N GLY A 48 -5.87 -17.62 -17.10
CA GLY A 48 -4.98 -18.08 -18.16
C GLY A 48 -3.49 -17.85 -17.90
N LEU A 49 -3.14 -17.13 -16.83
CA LEU A 49 -1.77 -16.69 -16.55
C LEU A 49 -1.21 -17.38 -15.30
N ARG A 50 0.08 -17.76 -15.34
CA ARG A 50 0.75 -18.47 -14.23
C ARG A 50 2.02 -17.76 -13.79
N ILE A 51 2.26 -17.77 -12.49
CA ILE A 51 3.50 -17.27 -11.89
C ILE A 51 4.65 -18.25 -12.21
N ALA A 52 5.69 -17.74 -12.86
CA ALA A 52 6.85 -18.54 -13.25
C ALA A 52 7.93 -18.62 -12.17
N LEU A 53 8.03 -17.60 -11.31
CA LEU A 53 9.07 -17.48 -10.29
C LEU A 53 8.52 -16.72 -9.09
N ALA A 54 8.81 -17.21 -7.89
CA ALA A 54 8.58 -16.53 -6.63
C ALA A 54 9.90 -16.43 -5.87
N PHE A 55 10.18 -15.29 -5.26
CA PHE A 55 11.39 -15.08 -4.47
C PHE A 55 11.18 -14.00 -3.40
N THR A 56 12.04 -14.00 -2.39
CA THR A 56 12.12 -12.91 -1.41
C THR A 56 13.43 -12.17 -1.54
N THR A 57 13.39 -10.86 -1.30
CA THR A 57 14.57 -10.06 -1.06
C THR A 57 14.55 -9.56 0.37
N ALA A 58 15.59 -9.91 1.14
CA ALA A 58 15.79 -9.40 2.49
C ALA A 58 16.99 -8.46 2.49
N GLN A 59 16.82 -7.27 3.00
CA GLN A 59 17.92 -6.31 3.10
C GLN A 59 18.02 -5.74 4.51
N ALA A 60 19.25 -5.42 4.91
CA ALA A 60 19.56 -4.60 6.06
C ALA A 60 20.43 -3.43 5.61
N VAL A 61 20.04 -2.22 5.96
CA VAL A 61 20.73 -1.00 5.53
C VAL A 61 21.07 -0.14 6.74
N ARG A 62 22.31 0.34 6.78
CA ARG A 62 22.74 1.47 7.60
C ARG A 62 23.60 2.37 6.74
N HIS A 63 23.10 3.56 6.46
CA HIS A 63 23.87 4.53 5.69
C HIS A 63 25.00 5.13 6.52
N ALA A 64 26.14 5.45 5.87
CA ALA A 64 27.25 6.13 6.50
C ALA A 64 26.79 7.46 7.12
N GLY A 65 27.21 7.71 8.36
CA GLY A 65 26.83 8.91 9.12
C GLY A 65 25.41 8.88 9.70
N ARG A 66 24.68 7.76 9.58
CA ARG A 66 23.34 7.59 10.18
C ARG A 66 23.37 6.63 11.36
N ALA A 67 22.69 6.99 12.44
CA ALA A 67 22.63 6.16 13.64
C ALA A 67 21.67 4.97 13.46
N GLN A 68 20.58 5.17 12.74
CA GLN A 68 19.55 4.17 12.54
C GLN A 68 19.78 3.34 11.27
N GLY A 69 19.54 2.04 11.38
CA GLY A 69 19.41 1.12 10.25
C GLY A 69 17.99 0.59 10.15
N TYR A 70 17.65 0.02 9.01
CA TYR A 70 16.37 -0.65 8.80
C TYR A 70 16.55 -1.98 8.09
N ARG A 71 15.54 -2.83 8.23
CA ARG A 71 15.45 -4.12 7.53
C ARG A 71 14.13 -4.15 6.79
N ASN A 72 14.19 -4.61 5.55
CA ASN A 72 12.99 -4.86 4.73
C ASN A 72 13.04 -6.29 4.21
N GLU A 73 11.89 -6.90 4.13
CA GLU A 73 11.67 -8.15 3.43
C GLU A 73 10.56 -7.93 2.40
N VAL A 74 10.75 -8.42 1.18
CA VAL A 74 9.81 -8.22 0.08
C VAL A 74 9.58 -9.53 -0.64
N LEU A 75 8.32 -9.97 -0.68
CA LEU A 75 7.87 -11.05 -1.56
C LEU A 75 7.72 -10.48 -2.98
N SER A 76 8.27 -11.19 -3.97
CA SER A 76 8.17 -10.84 -5.37
C SER A 76 7.75 -12.03 -6.20
N LEU A 77 6.77 -11.83 -7.09
CA LEU A 77 6.22 -12.83 -8.00
C LEU A 77 6.44 -12.38 -9.44
N ARG A 78 6.98 -13.25 -10.28
CA ARG A 78 7.26 -12.95 -11.68
C ARG A 78 6.22 -13.58 -12.60
N LEU A 79 5.61 -12.75 -13.43
CA LEU A 79 4.73 -13.12 -14.52
C LEU A 79 5.35 -12.60 -15.82
N ASP A 80 5.85 -13.49 -16.67
CA ASP A 80 6.62 -13.15 -17.87
C ASP A 80 7.77 -12.17 -17.56
N ALA A 81 7.71 -10.95 -18.12
CA ALA A 81 8.69 -9.88 -17.89
C ALA A 81 8.37 -9.01 -16.66
N ALA A 82 7.16 -9.07 -16.13
CA ALA A 82 6.73 -8.26 -15.01
C ALA A 82 7.04 -8.93 -13.67
N VAL A 83 7.38 -8.13 -12.68
CA VAL A 83 7.55 -8.56 -11.30
C VAL A 83 6.64 -7.71 -10.42
N GLY A 84 5.72 -8.36 -9.74
CA GLY A 84 4.89 -7.71 -8.72
C GLY A 84 5.44 -7.99 -7.32
N SER A 85 5.29 -7.03 -6.43
CA SER A 85 5.96 -7.08 -5.13
C SER A 85 5.09 -6.59 -3.98
N CYS A 86 5.27 -7.22 -2.82
CA CYS A 86 4.71 -6.79 -1.55
C CYS A 86 5.75 -6.88 -0.44
N ALA A 87 6.04 -5.76 0.19
CA ALA A 87 6.86 -5.73 1.39
C ALA A 87 6.07 -6.31 2.57
N VAL A 88 6.77 -7.05 3.41
CA VAL A 88 6.26 -7.71 4.62
C VAL A 88 7.16 -7.39 5.81
N GLU A 89 6.66 -7.62 7.01
CA GLU A 89 7.51 -7.58 8.19
C GLU A 89 8.37 -8.85 8.24
N PRO A 90 9.60 -8.76 8.75
CA PRO A 90 10.47 -9.92 8.87
C PRO A 90 9.82 -11.05 9.66
N GLY A 91 9.72 -12.23 9.03
CA GLY A 91 9.12 -13.41 9.61
C GLY A 91 7.60 -13.55 9.40
N GLU A 92 6.94 -12.65 8.68
CA GLU A 92 5.52 -12.78 8.33
C GLU A 92 5.25 -13.80 7.22
N LEU A 93 6.24 -14.11 6.39
CA LEU A 93 6.08 -15.13 5.36
C LEU A 93 6.34 -16.54 5.95
N PRO A 94 5.34 -17.41 5.94
CA PRO A 94 5.53 -18.78 6.39
C PRO A 94 6.46 -19.55 5.45
N ALA A 95 7.12 -20.57 5.98
CA ALA A 95 7.88 -21.51 5.17
C ALA A 95 6.94 -22.17 4.13
N GLY A 96 7.38 -22.24 2.88
CA GLY A 96 6.57 -22.79 1.79
C GLY A 96 5.73 -21.76 1.01
N ALA A 97 5.58 -20.54 1.51
CA ALA A 97 4.78 -19.51 0.81
C ALA A 97 5.27 -19.24 -0.63
N LEU A 98 6.54 -19.43 -0.93
CA LEU A 98 7.08 -19.31 -2.29
C LEU A 98 6.67 -20.50 -3.15
N ASP A 99 6.70 -21.71 -2.60
CA ASP A 99 6.36 -22.95 -3.31
C ASP A 99 4.87 -22.93 -3.70
N ASP A 100 4.01 -22.40 -2.84
CA ASP A 100 2.57 -22.24 -3.10
C ASP A 100 2.29 -21.30 -4.29
N CYS A 101 3.19 -20.37 -4.58
CA CYS A 101 3.03 -19.41 -5.65
C CYS A 101 3.52 -19.90 -7.02
N VAL A 102 4.56 -20.74 -7.06
CA VAL A 102 5.19 -21.14 -8.33
C VAL A 102 4.29 -22.11 -9.10
N GLY A 103 3.99 -21.77 -10.36
CA GLY A 103 3.08 -22.53 -11.22
C GLY A 103 1.60 -22.30 -10.95
N ALA A 104 1.24 -21.59 -9.85
CA ALA A 104 -0.13 -21.25 -9.54
C ALA A 104 -0.69 -20.22 -10.54
N ARG A 105 -2.00 -20.26 -10.76
CA ARG A 105 -2.69 -19.29 -11.61
C ARG A 105 -2.84 -17.96 -10.85
N VAL A 106 -2.84 -16.88 -11.59
CA VAL A 106 -2.98 -15.55 -10.99
C VAL A 106 -4.34 -15.41 -10.28
N ASP A 107 -5.44 -15.90 -10.87
CA ASP A 107 -6.77 -15.84 -10.26
C ASP A 107 -6.84 -16.56 -8.90
N GLU A 108 -6.18 -17.72 -8.77
CA GLU A 108 -6.05 -18.48 -7.52
C GLU A 108 -5.29 -17.66 -6.46
N LEU A 109 -4.21 -17.00 -6.87
CA LEU A 109 -3.40 -16.19 -5.97
C LEU A 109 -4.09 -14.88 -5.54
N LEU A 110 -5.04 -14.36 -6.31
CA LEU A 110 -5.87 -13.22 -5.89
C LEU A 110 -6.78 -13.55 -4.69
N ASP A 111 -7.07 -14.84 -4.45
CA ASP A 111 -7.85 -15.33 -3.30
C ASP A 111 -6.98 -15.99 -2.21
N HIS A 112 -5.65 -15.90 -2.35
CA HIS A 112 -4.71 -16.50 -1.39
C HIS A 112 -4.92 -15.95 0.03
N PRO A 113 -4.79 -16.77 1.10
CA PRO A 113 -4.99 -16.33 2.48
C PRO A 113 -4.01 -15.21 2.92
N LEU A 114 -2.78 -15.22 2.39
CA LEU A 114 -1.77 -14.21 2.69
C LEU A 114 -1.98 -12.97 1.83
N ALA A 115 -2.22 -11.82 2.47
CA ALA A 115 -2.37 -10.53 1.78
C ALA A 115 -1.15 -10.18 0.90
N ALA A 116 0.06 -10.51 1.37
CA ALA A 116 1.28 -10.27 0.60
C ALA A 116 1.29 -10.99 -0.75
N VAL A 117 0.81 -12.24 -0.79
CA VAL A 117 0.69 -13.02 -2.03
C VAL A 117 -0.35 -12.40 -2.96
N ARG A 118 -1.53 -12.05 -2.44
CA ARG A 118 -2.58 -11.40 -3.23
C ARG A 118 -2.09 -10.11 -3.88
N VAL A 119 -1.43 -9.25 -3.09
CA VAL A 119 -0.90 -7.96 -3.58
C VAL A 119 0.19 -8.17 -4.62
N ALA A 120 1.16 -9.05 -4.37
CA ALA A 120 2.23 -9.32 -5.32
C ALA A 120 1.72 -9.95 -6.64
N ALA A 121 0.70 -10.83 -6.56
CA ALA A 121 0.09 -11.44 -7.74
C ALA A 121 -0.67 -10.40 -8.59
N LEU A 122 -1.47 -9.53 -7.97
CA LEU A 122 -2.18 -8.46 -8.66
C LEU A 122 -1.20 -7.44 -9.27
N ASP A 123 -0.13 -7.12 -8.54
CA ASP A 123 0.93 -6.21 -9.01
C ASP A 123 1.66 -6.78 -10.23
N ALA A 124 2.01 -8.07 -10.21
CA ALA A 124 2.62 -8.76 -11.35
C ALA A 124 1.69 -8.78 -12.56
N TYR A 125 0.40 -9.10 -12.36
CA TYR A 125 -0.61 -9.11 -13.41
C TYR A 125 -0.77 -7.74 -14.05
N LEU A 126 -0.91 -6.69 -13.25
CA LEU A 126 -1.08 -5.33 -13.74
C LEU A 126 0.20 -4.80 -14.41
N GLY A 127 1.37 -5.14 -13.88
CA GLY A 127 2.66 -4.83 -14.51
C GLY A 127 2.83 -5.50 -15.88
N HIS A 128 2.32 -6.73 -16.03
CA HIS A 128 2.30 -7.45 -17.30
C HIS A 128 1.30 -6.81 -18.30
N CYS A 129 0.06 -6.58 -17.87
CA CYS A 129 -0.99 -6.07 -18.75
C CYS A 129 -0.85 -4.58 -19.08
N ARG A 130 -0.28 -3.80 -18.18
CA ARG A 130 -0.20 -2.33 -18.24
C ARG A 130 1.17 -1.83 -17.76
N PRO A 131 2.26 -2.15 -18.47
CA PRO A 131 3.61 -1.74 -18.09
C PRO A 131 3.70 -0.22 -17.87
N HIS A 132 4.43 0.19 -16.84
CA HIS A 132 4.58 1.61 -16.50
C HIS A 132 5.15 2.44 -17.64
N THR A 133 6.07 1.87 -18.42
CA THR A 133 6.73 2.53 -19.56
C THR A 133 5.78 2.91 -20.69
N SER A 134 4.65 2.24 -20.82
CA SER A 134 3.61 2.50 -21.82
C SER A 134 2.31 3.02 -21.19
N ALA A 135 2.25 3.18 -19.87
CA ALA A 135 1.04 3.59 -19.19
C ALA A 135 0.73 5.06 -19.43
N ARG A 136 -0.51 5.33 -19.87
CA ARG A 136 -0.99 6.69 -20.07
C ARG A 136 -0.95 7.49 -18.77
N GLY A 137 -0.34 8.67 -18.79
CA GLY A 137 -0.20 9.55 -17.63
C GLY A 137 0.99 9.22 -16.72
N ALA A 138 1.77 8.18 -17.03
CA ALA A 138 3.05 7.94 -16.37
C ALA A 138 4.13 8.87 -16.93
N ARG A 139 4.94 9.43 -16.03
CA ARG A 139 6.17 10.13 -16.37
C ARG A 139 7.34 9.38 -15.74
N THR A 140 8.23 8.86 -16.56
CA THR A 140 9.44 8.19 -16.10
C THR A 140 10.47 9.22 -15.63
N LEU A 141 11.05 8.99 -14.46
CA LEU A 141 12.17 9.74 -13.90
C LEU A 141 13.28 8.75 -13.56
N THR A 142 14.43 8.89 -14.21
CA THR A 142 15.59 8.06 -13.92
C THR A 142 16.38 8.65 -12.74
N LEU A 143 16.49 7.90 -11.66
CA LEU A 143 17.41 8.19 -10.56
C LEU A 143 18.84 7.95 -11.05
N PRO A 144 19.80 8.85 -10.75
CA PRO A 144 21.18 8.68 -11.16
C PRO A 144 21.84 7.47 -10.48
N ALA A 145 22.93 6.97 -11.07
CA ALA A 145 23.84 6.06 -10.41
C ALA A 145 24.45 6.74 -9.17
N GLY A 146 24.73 5.95 -8.14
CA GLY A 146 25.31 6.47 -6.90
C GLY A 146 25.19 5.49 -5.73
N SER A 147 25.65 5.93 -4.57
CA SER A 147 25.47 5.19 -3.31
C SER A 147 23.99 5.04 -2.94
N SER A 148 23.67 4.07 -2.11
CA SER A 148 22.30 3.86 -1.66
C SER A 148 21.70 5.09 -0.96
N LEU A 149 22.51 5.91 -0.29
CA LEU A 149 22.03 7.17 0.33
C LEU A 149 21.73 8.24 -0.71
N GLU A 150 22.60 8.44 -1.70
CA GLU A 150 22.38 9.40 -2.78
C GLU A 150 21.12 9.04 -3.58
N LYS A 151 20.96 7.77 -3.95
CA LYS A 151 19.77 7.28 -4.63
C LYS A 151 18.52 7.44 -3.77
N SER A 152 18.60 7.14 -2.45
CA SER A 152 17.48 7.34 -1.51
C SER A 152 17.05 8.81 -1.41
N ARG A 153 18.00 9.75 -1.38
CA ARG A 153 17.72 11.20 -1.38
C ARG A 153 17.13 11.67 -2.70
N ALA A 154 17.67 11.20 -3.84
CA ALA A 154 17.12 11.54 -5.15
C ALA A 154 15.67 11.04 -5.30
N ARG A 155 15.40 9.80 -4.86
CA ARG A 155 14.04 9.25 -4.76
C ARG A 155 13.15 10.09 -3.88
N ALA A 156 13.58 10.41 -2.66
CA ALA A 156 12.81 11.23 -1.73
C ALA A 156 12.44 12.59 -2.32
N ALA A 157 13.38 13.25 -2.99
CA ALA A 157 13.12 14.50 -3.69
C ALA A 157 12.08 14.35 -4.82
N ALA A 158 12.10 13.23 -5.55
CA ALA A 158 11.09 12.95 -6.58
C ALA A 158 9.69 12.72 -5.98
N VAL A 159 9.60 11.96 -4.89
CA VAL A 159 8.34 11.68 -4.18
C VAL A 159 7.74 12.94 -3.56
N VAL A 160 8.55 13.71 -2.82
CA VAL A 160 8.08 14.93 -2.13
C VAL A 160 7.59 16.00 -3.13
N ARG A 161 8.15 16.06 -4.33
CA ARG A 161 7.66 16.95 -5.40
C ARG A 161 6.25 16.61 -5.91
N LEU A 162 5.71 15.44 -5.60
CA LEU A 162 4.32 15.11 -5.93
C LEU A 162 3.31 15.77 -4.97
N LEU A 163 3.76 16.23 -3.81
CA LEU A 163 2.93 16.97 -2.86
C LEU A 163 2.75 18.42 -3.31
N PRO A 164 1.56 19.01 -3.17
CA PRO A 164 1.31 20.42 -3.46
C PRO A 164 1.80 21.33 -2.31
N LEU A 165 3.12 21.35 -2.03
CA LEU A 165 3.70 22.02 -0.86
C LEU A 165 3.47 23.54 -0.80
N ALA A 166 3.05 24.17 -1.90
CA ALA A 166 2.62 25.57 -1.88
C ALA A 166 1.27 25.78 -1.18
N GLU A 167 0.46 24.73 -1.08
CA GLU A 167 -0.90 24.76 -0.55
C GLU A 167 -1.05 24.02 0.78
N VAL A 168 -0.07 23.18 1.14
CA VAL A 168 -0.10 22.35 2.35
C VAL A 168 1.04 22.73 3.29
N ARG A 169 0.72 22.84 4.57
CA ARG A 169 1.67 23.20 5.61
C ARG A 169 2.20 21.95 6.33
N ARG A 170 1.32 21.00 6.64
CA ARG A 170 1.64 19.83 7.44
C ARG A 170 1.29 18.54 6.71
N VAL A 171 2.25 17.63 6.62
CA VAL A 171 2.13 16.34 5.91
C VAL A 171 2.11 15.19 6.92
N LEU A 172 1.08 14.35 6.92
CA LEU A 172 1.07 13.08 7.63
C LEU A 172 1.89 12.08 6.82
N VAL A 173 2.96 11.53 7.38
CA VAL A 173 3.83 10.55 6.71
C VAL A 173 3.57 9.17 7.29
N VAL A 174 2.93 8.29 6.52
CA VAL A 174 2.59 6.92 6.92
C VAL A 174 3.58 5.94 6.32
N GLY A 175 4.39 5.31 7.16
CA GLY A 175 5.59 4.56 6.79
C GLY A 175 6.82 5.49 6.79
N VAL A 176 7.62 5.39 7.85
CA VAL A 176 8.74 6.31 8.08
C VAL A 176 9.97 5.92 7.26
N VAL A 177 10.37 6.82 6.36
CA VAL A 177 11.63 6.76 5.63
C VAL A 177 12.40 8.04 5.88
N ASN A 178 13.53 7.96 6.60
CA ASN A 178 14.28 9.14 7.05
C ASN A 178 14.68 10.10 5.91
N SER A 179 14.97 9.62 4.71
CA SER A 179 15.26 10.50 3.56
C SER A 179 14.03 11.27 3.06
N LEU A 180 12.80 10.74 3.22
CA LEU A 180 11.56 11.49 2.94
C LEU A 180 11.35 12.58 3.98
N LEU A 181 11.56 12.29 5.27
CA LEU A 181 11.46 13.28 6.34
C LEU A 181 12.52 14.38 6.18
N GLU A 182 13.78 14.01 5.83
CA GLU A 182 14.87 14.93 5.52
C GLU A 182 14.46 15.90 4.39
N GLN A 183 13.84 15.38 3.33
CA GLN A 183 13.41 16.18 2.19
C GLN A 183 12.23 17.12 2.54
N LEU A 184 11.25 16.67 3.33
CA LEU A 184 10.16 17.51 3.83
C LEU A 184 10.70 18.66 4.68
N ARG A 185 11.61 18.39 5.63
CA ARG A 185 12.29 19.40 6.44
C ARG A 185 13.01 20.44 5.56
N SER A 186 13.74 19.98 4.57
CA SER A 186 14.47 20.85 3.63
C SER A 186 13.54 21.71 2.78
N SER A 187 12.30 21.28 2.58
CA SER A 187 11.26 22.03 1.86
C SER A 187 10.49 23.00 2.75
N GLY A 188 10.77 23.05 4.07
CA GLY A 188 10.07 23.88 5.04
C GLY A 188 8.68 23.37 5.44
N ALA A 189 8.30 22.16 5.02
CA ALA A 189 7.04 21.55 5.41
C ALA A 189 7.13 20.93 6.81
N GLU A 190 6.10 21.13 7.62
CA GLU A 190 5.89 20.37 8.85
C GLU A 190 5.48 18.94 8.48
N TYR A 191 5.82 17.96 9.33
CA TYR A 191 5.36 16.58 9.13
C TYR A 191 5.01 15.90 10.46
N LEU A 192 4.12 14.91 10.36
CA LEU A 192 3.73 14.02 11.45
C LEU A 192 4.18 12.60 11.05
N PRO A 193 5.26 12.06 11.65
CA PRO A 193 5.74 10.73 11.28
C PRO A 193 4.90 9.66 11.97
N CYS A 194 4.35 8.74 11.17
CA CYS A 194 3.56 7.60 11.63
C CYS A 194 4.10 6.30 11.05
N ASP A 195 4.26 5.30 11.91
CA ASP A 195 4.63 3.93 11.52
C ASP A 195 4.08 2.95 12.55
N LEU A 196 3.55 1.81 12.13
CA LEU A 196 2.98 0.81 13.03
C LEU A 196 3.96 0.34 14.12
N LYS A 197 5.26 0.42 13.85
CA LYS A 197 6.32 0.09 14.81
C LYS A 197 6.53 1.17 15.87
N GLY A 198 6.02 2.38 15.66
CA GLY A 198 6.32 3.52 16.53
C GLY A 198 7.82 3.83 16.59
N GLY A 199 8.28 4.29 17.75
CA GLY A 199 9.70 4.59 17.99
C GLY A 199 10.03 6.06 17.83
N VAL A 200 11.23 6.38 17.32
CA VAL A 200 11.71 7.75 17.10
C VAL A 200 12.35 7.88 15.72
N THR A 201 12.26 9.06 15.13
CA THR A 201 12.97 9.41 13.91
C THR A 201 14.48 9.50 14.17
N GLU A 202 15.26 9.64 13.11
CA GLU A 202 16.72 9.86 13.22
C GLU A 202 17.08 11.13 14.02
N TRP A 203 16.15 12.08 14.14
CA TRP A 203 16.32 13.32 14.90
C TRP A 203 15.71 13.26 16.31
N GLY A 204 15.29 12.07 16.77
CA GLY A 204 14.72 11.87 18.09
C GLY A 204 13.25 12.30 18.22
N GLU A 205 12.57 12.60 17.12
CA GLU A 205 11.15 12.96 17.12
C GLU A 205 10.29 11.69 17.31
N PRO A 206 9.22 11.72 18.12
CA PRO A 206 8.38 10.56 18.32
C PRO A 206 7.65 10.16 17.02
N VAL A 207 7.62 8.86 16.74
CA VAL A 207 6.84 8.26 15.64
C VAL A 207 5.53 7.72 16.22
N HIS A 208 4.40 8.17 15.71
CA HIS A 208 3.08 7.73 16.15
C HIS A 208 2.75 6.37 15.54
N ALA A 209 2.22 5.45 16.36
CA ALA A 209 1.83 4.11 15.86
C ALA A 209 0.46 4.12 15.16
N ASP A 210 -0.41 5.07 15.48
CA ASP A 210 -1.75 5.19 14.91
C ASP A 210 -1.83 6.41 13.98
N ALA A 211 -1.75 6.17 12.68
CA ALA A 211 -1.89 7.20 11.67
C ALA A 211 -3.34 7.70 11.54
N LEU A 212 -4.33 6.84 11.82
CA LEU A 212 -5.74 7.20 11.66
C LEU A 212 -6.19 8.22 12.69
N ALA A 213 -5.64 8.17 13.91
CA ALA A 213 -5.87 9.17 14.95
C ALA A 213 -5.27 10.55 14.62
N ARG A 214 -4.46 10.67 13.55
CA ARG A 214 -3.75 11.89 13.16
C ARG A 214 -4.22 12.48 11.83
N LEU A 215 -5.24 11.91 11.20
CA LEU A 215 -5.73 12.33 9.88
C LEU A 215 -6.26 13.77 9.87
N ASP A 216 -6.85 14.21 10.97
CA ASP A 216 -7.37 15.59 11.06
C ASP A 216 -6.26 16.63 11.33
N ASP A 217 -5.08 16.19 11.79
CA ASP A 217 -3.97 17.05 12.14
C ASP A 217 -3.07 17.46 10.95
N CYS A 218 -3.40 17.02 9.73
CA CYS A 218 -2.60 17.26 8.54
C CYS A 218 -3.40 17.90 7.41
N ASP A 219 -2.68 18.48 6.43
CA ASP A 219 -3.26 19.06 5.21
C ASP A 219 -3.11 18.10 4.01
N ALA A 220 -2.13 17.20 4.06
CA ALA A 220 -1.90 16.18 3.04
C ALA A 220 -1.34 14.89 3.67
N ILE A 221 -1.48 13.79 2.97
CA ILE A 221 -1.01 12.46 3.40
C ILE A 221 0.03 11.96 2.38
N LEU A 222 1.19 11.54 2.89
CA LEU A 222 2.22 10.82 2.14
C LEU A 222 2.33 9.40 2.72
N ALA A 223 1.87 8.39 1.98
CA ALA A 223 1.79 7.04 2.52
C ALA A 223 2.59 6.02 1.70
N SER A 224 3.16 5.04 2.40
CA SER A 224 3.84 3.90 1.80
C SER A 224 2.85 2.96 1.11
N GLY A 225 3.27 2.33 0.00
CA GLY A 225 2.54 1.25 -0.63
C GLY A 225 2.28 0.05 0.30
N MET A 226 3.03 -0.10 1.39
CA MET A 226 2.78 -1.14 2.40
C MET A 226 1.37 -1.04 3.02
N THR A 227 0.76 0.15 3.01
CA THR A 227 -0.63 0.35 3.46
C THR A 227 -1.64 -0.51 2.71
N LEU A 228 -1.36 -0.88 1.46
CA LEU A 228 -2.17 -1.82 0.68
C LEU A 228 -2.10 -3.24 1.26
N GLY A 229 -0.89 -3.71 1.61
CA GLY A 229 -0.66 -5.05 2.12
C GLY A 229 -1.14 -5.26 3.56
N ASN A 230 -1.03 -4.24 4.41
CA ASN A 230 -1.43 -4.30 5.82
C ASN A 230 -2.87 -3.80 6.10
N GLY A 231 -3.64 -3.45 5.06
CA GLY A 231 -5.05 -3.10 5.18
C GLY A 231 -5.34 -1.67 5.69
N THR A 232 -4.31 -0.82 5.85
CA THR A 232 -4.51 0.56 6.34
C THR A 232 -4.80 1.56 5.22
N LEU A 233 -4.77 1.15 3.95
CA LEU A 233 -5.01 2.05 2.81
C LEU A 233 -6.46 2.54 2.74
N ASP A 234 -7.44 1.65 2.97
CA ASP A 234 -8.87 1.99 2.80
C ASP A 234 -9.34 3.15 3.69
N PRO A 235 -9.00 3.20 5.00
CA PRO A 235 -9.30 4.37 5.82
C PRO A 235 -8.64 5.67 5.32
N LEU A 236 -7.40 5.60 4.82
CA LEU A 236 -6.71 6.77 4.24
C LEU A 236 -7.43 7.27 2.98
N LEU A 237 -7.85 6.35 2.11
CA LEU A 237 -8.65 6.67 0.93
C LEU A 237 -10.00 7.29 1.29
N ALA A 238 -10.71 6.71 2.26
CA ALA A 238 -12.00 7.22 2.73
C ALA A 238 -11.85 8.65 3.26
N HIS A 239 -10.82 8.92 4.06
CA HIS A 239 -10.52 10.27 4.55
C HIS A 239 -10.19 11.23 3.41
N ALA A 240 -9.33 10.86 2.48
CA ALA A 240 -8.96 11.68 1.33
C ALA A 240 -10.19 12.02 0.45
N ARG A 241 -11.06 11.04 0.17
CA ARG A 241 -12.32 11.24 -0.58
C ARG A 241 -13.26 12.20 0.12
N THR A 242 -13.38 12.10 1.45
CA THR A 242 -14.33 12.89 2.24
C THR A 242 -13.85 14.33 2.41
N THR A 243 -12.55 14.52 2.63
CA THR A 243 -11.98 15.84 2.96
C THR A 243 -11.39 16.57 1.76
N GLY A 244 -11.12 15.87 0.66
CA GLY A 244 -10.36 16.40 -0.48
C GLY A 244 -8.87 16.60 -0.21
N LYS A 245 -8.35 16.17 0.95
CA LYS A 245 -6.93 16.27 1.24
C LYS A 245 -6.11 15.42 0.28
N PRO A 246 -5.00 15.93 -0.27
CA PRO A 246 -4.12 15.16 -1.14
C PRO A 246 -3.58 13.91 -0.46
N LEU A 247 -3.73 12.74 -1.11
CA LEU A 247 -3.09 11.49 -0.74
C LEU A 247 -2.08 11.11 -1.82
N VAL A 248 -0.80 11.15 -1.47
CA VAL A 248 0.31 10.78 -2.32
C VAL A 248 0.89 9.45 -1.85
N LEU A 249 1.10 8.51 -2.77
CA LEU A 249 1.63 7.18 -2.45
C LEU A 249 3.04 7.00 -3.02
N PHE A 250 3.96 6.39 -2.24
CA PHE A 250 5.26 5.93 -2.71
C PHE A 250 5.34 4.40 -2.59
N ALA A 251 5.54 3.73 -3.73
CA ALA A 251 5.14 2.34 -3.86
C ALA A 251 6.18 1.44 -4.51
N GLN A 252 6.84 0.63 -3.70
CA GLN A 252 7.49 -0.61 -4.09
C GLN A 252 6.50 -1.80 -3.95
N THR A 253 5.67 -1.79 -2.92
CA THR A 253 4.51 -2.67 -2.78
C THR A 253 3.39 -2.18 -3.67
N GLY A 254 2.86 -3.06 -4.53
CA GLY A 254 1.70 -2.75 -5.37
C GLY A 254 1.95 -1.60 -6.35
N SER A 255 3.15 -1.51 -6.92
CA SER A 255 3.58 -0.41 -7.79
C SER A 255 2.67 -0.22 -9.01
N ALA A 256 2.16 -1.31 -9.59
CA ALA A 256 1.21 -1.29 -10.70
C ALA A 256 -0.26 -1.26 -10.24
N VAL A 257 -0.54 -1.61 -8.98
CA VAL A 257 -1.90 -1.58 -8.39
C VAL A 257 -2.31 -0.15 -8.04
N LEU A 258 -1.47 0.56 -7.27
CA LEU A 258 -1.81 1.86 -6.69
C LEU A 258 -2.13 2.95 -7.72
N PRO A 259 -1.51 3.01 -8.92
CA PRO A 259 -1.93 3.93 -9.97
C PRO A 259 -3.36 3.71 -10.48
N ARG A 260 -3.99 2.55 -10.21
CA ARG A 260 -5.41 2.27 -10.57
C ARG A 260 -6.41 3.01 -9.68
N LEU A 261 -5.93 3.62 -8.59
CA LEU A 261 -6.72 4.39 -7.62
C LEU A 261 -6.63 5.91 -7.84
N LEU A 262 -5.89 6.36 -8.87
CA LEU A 262 -5.79 7.78 -9.20
C LEU A 262 -7.17 8.37 -9.54
N GLY A 263 -7.47 9.50 -8.93
CA GLY A 263 -8.77 10.17 -9.04
C GLY A 263 -9.85 9.55 -8.15
N ASP A 264 -9.57 8.41 -7.51
CA ASP A 264 -10.46 7.78 -6.53
C ASP A 264 -9.83 7.87 -5.11
N GLY A 265 -9.58 9.08 -4.65
CA GLY A 265 -8.94 9.39 -3.37
C GLY A 265 -7.41 9.51 -3.45
N VAL A 266 -6.75 8.94 -4.44
CA VAL A 266 -5.30 9.09 -4.66
C VAL A 266 -5.02 10.25 -5.61
N SER A 267 -4.17 11.18 -5.19
CA SER A 267 -3.79 12.37 -5.96
C SER A 267 -2.56 12.13 -6.83
N ALA A 268 -1.60 11.36 -6.34
CA ALA A 268 -0.38 11.03 -7.06
C ALA A 268 0.27 9.74 -6.54
N VAL A 269 1.06 9.09 -7.40
CA VAL A 269 1.80 7.87 -7.07
C VAL A 269 3.22 7.96 -7.63
N SER A 270 4.22 7.67 -6.79
CA SER A 270 5.56 7.26 -7.22
C SER A 270 5.60 5.73 -7.26
N ALA A 271 5.48 5.15 -8.43
CA ALA A 271 5.53 3.71 -8.64
C ALA A 271 6.99 3.28 -8.87
N GLU A 272 7.42 2.29 -8.11
CA GLU A 272 8.79 1.79 -8.07
C GLU A 272 8.80 0.28 -8.25
N PRO A 273 8.66 -0.21 -9.51
CA PRO A 273 8.68 -1.64 -9.77
C PRO A 273 10.04 -2.25 -9.47
N TYR A 274 10.06 -3.57 -9.30
CA TYR A 274 11.32 -4.32 -9.25
C TYR A 274 12.10 -4.19 -10.59
N PRO A 275 13.46 -4.07 -10.57
CA PRO A 275 14.35 -4.07 -9.42
C PRO A 275 14.35 -2.72 -8.68
N PHE A 276 14.36 -2.79 -7.33
CA PHE A 276 14.29 -1.59 -6.51
C PHE A 276 15.59 -0.79 -6.56
N PHE A 277 15.51 0.53 -6.38
CA PHE A 277 16.63 1.46 -6.51
C PHE A 277 17.85 1.13 -5.63
N TRP A 278 17.66 0.39 -4.55
CA TRP A 278 18.69 0.04 -3.59
C TRP A 278 19.41 -1.29 -3.88
N LEU A 279 18.97 -2.06 -4.91
CA LEU A 279 19.56 -3.36 -5.24
C LEU A 279 20.92 -3.23 -5.90
N ASP A 280 21.15 -2.14 -6.62
CA ASP A 280 22.45 -1.86 -7.24
C ASP A 280 22.79 -0.36 -7.22
N GLY A 281 24.02 -0.03 -7.63
CA GLY A 281 24.48 1.36 -7.74
C GLY A 281 24.17 2.03 -9.08
N GLY A 282 23.56 1.33 -10.03
CA GLY A 282 23.22 1.85 -11.35
C GLY A 282 22.02 2.80 -11.36
N PRO A 283 21.68 3.40 -12.52
CA PRO A 283 20.48 4.21 -12.66
C PRO A 283 19.24 3.36 -12.48
N THR A 284 18.15 3.96 -11.97
CA THR A 284 16.87 3.25 -11.71
C THR A 284 15.70 4.16 -12.08
N ASP A 285 14.71 3.62 -12.74
CA ASP A 285 13.53 4.36 -13.14
C ASP A 285 12.44 4.34 -12.06
N LEU A 286 11.86 5.52 -11.83
CA LEU A 286 10.61 5.73 -11.11
C LEU A 286 9.53 6.13 -12.12
N HIS A 287 8.31 5.67 -11.90
CA HIS A 287 7.16 6.06 -12.72
C HIS A 287 6.21 6.91 -11.89
N LEU A 288 6.14 8.19 -12.23
CA LEU A 288 5.36 9.18 -11.49
C LEU A 288 4.01 9.39 -12.16
N TYR A 289 2.94 9.29 -11.40
CA TYR A 289 1.56 9.47 -11.86
C TYR A 289 0.89 10.60 -11.07
N GLY A 290 0.03 11.39 -11.72
CA GLY A 290 -0.61 12.53 -11.09
C GLY A 290 0.41 13.57 -10.63
N GLY A 291 0.03 14.39 -9.62
CA GLY A 291 0.87 15.45 -9.11
C GLY A 291 0.89 16.65 -10.06
N GLY A 292 0.47 17.80 -9.60
CA GLY A 292 0.45 19.03 -10.37
C GLY A 292 1.86 19.56 -10.63
N ALA A 293 2.59 18.94 -11.56
CA ALA A 293 3.72 19.60 -12.20
C ALA A 293 3.19 20.25 -13.48
N ARG A 294 2.79 21.50 -13.41
CA ARG A 294 2.86 22.44 -14.53
C ARG A 294 4.29 22.91 -14.70
#